data_efad67a9f78b3ef7f48f218134facd1a
#
_entry.id   efad67a9f78b3ef7f48f218134facd1a
#
_cell.length_a   1.000
_cell.length_b   1.000
_cell.length_c   1.000
_cell.angle_alpha   90.00
_cell.angle_beta   90.00
_cell.angle_gamma   90.00
#
_symmetry.space_group_name_H-M   'P 1'
#
loop_
_entity.id
_entity.type
_entity.pdbx_description
1 polymer ?
#
loop_
_entity_poly.entity_id
_entity_poly.type
_entity_poly.pdbx_seq_one_letter_code
_entity_poly.pdbx_strand_id
1 'polypeptide(L)'
;MVFSSNVFLFLFLPIFLGLYYLSGQRYRNLLLLVASYIFYAWWRVDFLALFAGVTLWNYWIGLKVGAAGVRTKPAQRWLLLGVGVDLAILGYFKYANFGVDSLNAIMTSFGLEPFILTHVLLPIGISFYIFESISYIIDVYRGDTPATRNLIDFAAFVAIFPHLIAGPVLRFKDLVDQFNNRTHTLDKFSEGCTRFMQGFIKKVFIADTLAVVADHCFALQTPTTGDAWLGALAYTAQLYFDFSGYSDMAIGLGLMMGFRFMENFKQPYISQSITEFWRRWHISLSTWLRDYLYITLGGNRKGTFNTYRNLFLTMLLGGLWHGANFTYIIWGAWHGMWLAIERALGLDTNPQRFNPVKWAFTFLLVVVGWVIFRAENLHVAARMYGAMFSFGDWQLSELNRAQLTGLQVATLVIAYLTLAFFGLRDFYRNARPTPKATPVQVNADGSIGLDWTRVMTRALILLLFVASILKLSAQSYSPFLYFQF
;
A
#
# COMPACT_ATOMS: atom_id res chain seq x y z
N MET A 1 12.82 -8.77 -7.42
CA MET A 1 13.70 -8.45 -6.25
C MET A 1 12.84 -7.79 -5.18
N VAL A 2 13.18 -7.88 -3.91
CA VAL A 2 12.46 -7.20 -2.81
C VAL A 2 13.42 -6.30 -2.03
N PHE A 3 12.92 -5.19 -1.46
CA PHE A 3 13.77 -4.21 -0.75
C PHE A 3 14.41 -4.79 0.51
N SER A 4 13.70 -5.70 1.19
CA SER A 4 14.20 -6.45 2.34
C SER A 4 14.98 -7.70 1.90
N SER A 5 15.98 -7.53 1.05
CA SER A 5 16.91 -8.60 0.65
C SER A 5 18.35 -8.10 0.60
N ASN A 6 19.29 -8.99 0.94
CA ASN A 6 20.72 -8.68 0.91
C ASN A 6 21.19 -8.29 -0.50
N VAL A 7 20.64 -8.92 -1.55
CA VAL A 7 20.95 -8.60 -2.94
C VAL A 7 20.53 -7.17 -3.31
N PHE A 8 19.35 -6.74 -2.82
CA PHE A 8 18.92 -5.37 -3.03
C PHE A 8 19.81 -4.35 -2.30
N LEU A 9 20.06 -4.58 -1.01
CA LEU A 9 20.78 -3.63 -0.16
C LEU A 9 22.26 -3.48 -0.51
N PHE A 10 22.93 -4.60 -0.81
CA PHE A 10 24.39 -4.63 -0.95
C PHE A 10 24.89 -4.74 -2.39
N LEU A 11 24.02 -5.07 -3.35
CA LEU A 11 24.39 -5.16 -4.75
C LEU A 11 23.61 -4.14 -5.60
N PHE A 12 22.29 -4.30 -5.70
CA PHE A 12 21.49 -3.51 -6.64
C PHE A 12 21.48 -2.01 -6.27
N LEU A 13 21.15 -1.66 -5.04
CA LEU A 13 20.98 -0.27 -4.63
C LEU A 13 22.29 0.54 -4.70
N PRO A 14 23.44 0.06 -4.21
CA PRO A 14 24.71 0.80 -4.34
C PRO A 14 25.15 0.98 -5.80
N ILE A 15 25.05 -0.05 -6.63
CA ILE A 15 25.40 0.03 -8.06
C ILE A 15 24.47 1.02 -8.77
N PHE A 16 23.16 0.89 -8.55
CA PHE A 16 22.18 1.81 -9.14
C PHE A 16 22.42 3.26 -8.74
N LEU A 17 22.55 3.56 -7.45
CA LEU A 17 22.81 4.93 -6.98
C LEU A 17 24.15 5.48 -7.49
N GLY A 18 25.20 4.66 -7.50
CA GLY A 18 26.49 5.03 -8.08
C GLY A 18 26.36 5.45 -9.55
N LEU A 19 25.75 4.60 -10.37
CA LEU A 19 25.51 4.89 -11.78
C LEU A 19 24.59 6.09 -11.97
N TYR A 20 23.54 6.22 -11.12
CA TYR A 20 22.57 7.29 -11.20
C TYR A 20 23.20 8.68 -10.94
N TYR A 21 24.09 8.79 -9.97
CA TYR A 21 24.76 10.05 -9.64
C TYR A 21 25.94 10.35 -10.57
N LEU A 22 26.60 9.32 -11.11
CA LEU A 22 27.64 9.48 -12.13
C LEU A 22 27.07 9.85 -13.51
N SER A 23 25.80 9.50 -13.76
CA SER A 23 25.13 9.82 -15.02
C SER A 23 24.73 11.28 -15.11
N GLY A 24 24.91 11.88 -16.29
CA GLY A 24 24.37 13.19 -16.60
C GLY A 24 22.84 13.22 -16.53
N GLN A 25 22.27 14.36 -16.19
CA GLN A 25 20.82 14.55 -15.96
C GLN A 25 19.95 14.01 -17.13
N ARG A 26 20.44 14.13 -18.37
CA ARG A 26 19.79 13.64 -19.59
C ARG A 26 19.57 12.12 -19.61
N TYR A 27 20.46 11.35 -18.97
CA TYR A 27 20.43 9.88 -19.01
C TYR A 27 19.78 9.25 -17.79
N ARG A 28 19.49 10.02 -16.74
CA ARG A 28 18.95 9.51 -15.47
C ARG A 28 17.61 8.82 -15.62
N ASN A 29 16.70 9.31 -16.47
CA ASN A 29 15.42 8.67 -16.72
C ASN A 29 15.55 7.34 -17.45
N LEU A 30 16.45 7.28 -18.43
CA LEU A 30 16.77 6.03 -19.12
C LEU A 30 17.43 5.01 -18.18
N LEU A 31 18.39 5.44 -17.38
CA LEU A 31 19.01 4.56 -16.38
C LEU A 31 17.99 4.04 -15.36
N LEU A 32 17.09 4.91 -14.90
CA LEU A 32 16.01 4.55 -14.00
C LEU A 32 15.09 3.50 -14.64
N LEU A 33 14.70 3.68 -15.90
CA LEU A 33 13.89 2.71 -16.64
C LEU A 33 14.60 1.36 -16.76
N VAL A 34 15.86 1.35 -17.17
CA VAL A 34 16.64 0.10 -17.34
C VAL A 34 16.81 -0.62 -16.01
N ALA A 35 17.17 0.11 -14.94
CA ALA A 35 17.30 -0.46 -13.61
C ALA A 35 15.95 -1.02 -13.09
N SER A 36 14.84 -0.34 -13.36
CA SER A 36 13.51 -0.81 -13.00
C SER A 36 13.11 -2.08 -13.74
N TYR A 37 13.45 -2.17 -15.02
CA TYR A 37 13.22 -3.40 -15.79
C TYR A 37 14.09 -4.56 -15.31
N ILE A 38 15.36 -4.31 -14.93
CA ILE A 38 16.22 -5.33 -14.30
C ILE A 38 15.63 -5.76 -12.95
N PHE A 39 15.15 -4.81 -12.12
CA PHE A 39 14.52 -5.10 -10.85
C PHE A 39 13.27 -5.97 -11.00
N TYR A 40 12.44 -5.70 -12.03
CA TYR A 40 11.23 -6.46 -12.34
C TYR A 40 11.57 -7.86 -12.89
N ALA A 41 12.46 -7.93 -13.87
CA ALA A 41 12.89 -9.16 -14.53
C ALA A 41 13.60 -10.14 -13.58
N TRP A 42 14.15 -9.64 -12.44
CA TRP A 42 14.74 -10.49 -11.40
C TRP A 42 13.76 -11.54 -10.84
N TRP A 43 12.48 -11.24 -10.89
CA TRP A 43 11.47 -12.20 -10.50
C TRP A 43 11.14 -13.18 -11.64
N ARG A 44 10.75 -12.65 -12.81
CA ARG A 44 10.44 -13.43 -14.02
C ARG A 44 10.59 -12.58 -15.27
N VAL A 45 11.42 -13.06 -16.19
CA VAL A 45 11.73 -12.35 -17.45
C VAL A 45 10.56 -12.39 -18.44
N ASP A 46 9.77 -13.47 -18.46
CA ASP A 46 8.63 -13.64 -19.37
C ASP A 46 7.56 -12.57 -19.18
N PHE A 47 7.30 -12.13 -17.94
CA PHE A 47 6.34 -11.04 -17.68
C PHE A 47 6.87 -9.64 -18.02
N LEU A 48 8.16 -9.48 -18.27
CA LEU A 48 8.70 -8.20 -18.73
C LEU A 48 8.13 -7.79 -20.09
N ALA A 49 7.89 -8.76 -20.99
CA ALA A 49 7.29 -8.50 -22.31
C ALA A 49 5.84 -7.99 -22.18
N LEU A 50 5.05 -8.60 -21.27
CA LEU A 50 3.70 -8.12 -20.96
C LEU A 50 3.72 -6.70 -20.39
N PHE A 51 4.62 -6.45 -19.43
CA PHE A 51 4.76 -5.15 -18.80
C PHE A 51 5.14 -4.04 -19.80
N ALA A 52 6.14 -4.31 -20.64
CA ALA A 52 6.53 -3.40 -21.72
C ALA A 52 5.38 -3.19 -22.73
N GLY A 53 4.65 -4.28 -23.09
CA GLY A 53 3.51 -4.21 -23.98
C GLY A 53 2.39 -3.32 -23.45
N VAL A 54 2.01 -3.47 -22.17
CA VAL A 54 1.02 -2.60 -21.49
C VAL A 54 1.50 -1.14 -21.44
N THR A 55 2.79 -0.91 -21.18
CA THR A 55 3.37 0.43 -21.18
C THR A 55 3.27 1.09 -22.55
N LEU A 56 3.67 0.38 -23.62
CA LEU A 56 3.60 0.88 -24.99
C LEU A 56 2.15 1.11 -25.44
N TRP A 57 1.25 0.20 -25.07
CA TRP A 57 -0.19 0.35 -25.33
C TRP A 57 -0.74 1.64 -24.74
N ASN A 58 -0.51 1.87 -23.45
CA ASN A 58 -1.03 3.05 -22.75
C ASN A 58 -0.37 4.36 -23.21
N TYR A 59 0.91 4.32 -23.55
CA TYR A 59 1.57 5.45 -24.21
C TYR A 59 0.88 5.83 -25.53
N TRP A 60 0.65 4.83 -26.39
CA TRP A 60 -0.02 5.05 -27.68
C TRP A 60 -1.45 5.53 -27.53
N ILE A 61 -2.24 4.93 -26.63
CA ILE A 61 -3.61 5.38 -26.28
C ILE A 61 -3.59 6.83 -25.77
N GLY A 62 -2.66 7.18 -24.89
CA GLY A 62 -2.52 8.54 -24.38
C GLY A 62 -2.31 9.56 -25.49
N LEU A 63 -1.46 9.24 -26.48
CA LEU A 63 -1.26 10.10 -27.68
C LEU A 63 -2.55 10.24 -28.51
N LYS A 64 -3.33 9.14 -28.69
CA LYS A 64 -4.60 9.17 -29.44
C LYS A 64 -5.67 9.98 -28.71
N VAL A 65 -5.79 9.83 -27.39
CA VAL A 65 -6.71 10.62 -26.57
C VAL A 65 -6.34 12.11 -26.61
N GLY A 66 -5.03 12.43 -26.45
CA GLY A 66 -4.56 13.82 -26.51
C GLY A 66 -4.77 14.47 -27.87
N ALA A 67 -4.50 13.77 -28.97
CA ALA A 67 -4.71 14.25 -30.33
C ALA A 67 -6.19 14.47 -30.66
N ALA A 68 -7.09 13.68 -30.08
CA ALA A 68 -8.54 13.80 -30.28
C ALA A 68 -9.19 14.97 -29.51
N GLY A 69 -8.47 15.57 -28.55
CA GLY A 69 -8.90 16.76 -27.79
C GLY A 69 -9.64 16.43 -26.48
N VAL A 70 -9.54 17.37 -25.53
CA VAL A 70 -10.09 17.21 -24.17
C VAL A 70 -11.60 17.01 -24.19
N ARG A 71 -12.08 15.94 -23.55
CA ARG A 71 -13.51 15.58 -23.37
C ARG A 71 -14.34 15.49 -24.65
N THR A 72 -13.69 15.28 -25.81
CA THR A 72 -14.41 15.07 -27.09
C THR A 72 -14.93 13.63 -27.21
N LYS A 73 -15.94 13.41 -28.05
CA LYS A 73 -16.45 12.06 -28.35
C LYS A 73 -15.38 11.12 -28.94
N PRO A 74 -14.52 11.54 -29.89
CA PRO A 74 -13.40 10.71 -30.35
C PRO A 74 -12.43 10.33 -29.23
N ALA A 75 -12.04 11.30 -28.36
CA ALA A 75 -11.18 11.03 -27.21
C ALA A 75 -11.82 10.05 -26.24
N GLN A 76 -13.14 10.14 -26.01
CA GLN A 76 -13.88 9.20 -25.17
C GLN A 76 -13.84 7.77 -25.73
N ARG A 77 -13.92 7.58 -27.05
CA ARG A 77 -13.83 6.25 -27.67
C ARG A 77 -12.44 5.63 -27.44
N TRP A 78 -11.38 6.42 -27.63
CA TRP A 78 -10.01 5.94 -27.34
C TRP A 78 -9.81 5.65 -25.85
N LEU A 79 -10.34 6.49 -24.97
CA LEU A 79 -10.32 6.25 -23.52
C LEU A 79 -10.99 4.93 -23.17
N LEU A 80 -12.22 4.68 -23.65
CA LEU A 80 -12.96 3.45 -23.36
C LEU A 80 -12.24 2.21 -23.90
N LEU A 81 -11.61 2.31 -25.08
CA LEU A 81 -10.79 1.24 -25.63
C LEU A 81 -9.58 0.96 -24.75
N GLY A 82 -8.84 2.01 -24.32
CA GLY A 82 -7.66 1.87 -23.47
C GLY A 82 -8.00 1.23 -22.12
N VAL A 83 -8.97 1.82 -21.40
CA VAL A 83 -9.45 1.28 -20.11
C VAL A 83 -10.01 -0.12 -20.26
N GLY A 84 -10.74 -0.42 -21.34
CA GLY A 84 -11.31 -1.73 -21.59
C GLY A 84 -10.25 -2.82 -21.75
N VAL A 85 -9.19 -2.54 -22.52
CA VAL A 85 -8.05 -3.46 -22.70
C VAL A 85 -7.29 -3.67 -21.39
N ASP A 86 -7.00 -2.59 -20.66
CA ASP A 86 -6.31 -2.65 -19.38
C ASP A 86 -7.09 -3.49 -18.36
N LEU A 87 -8.42 -3.27 -18.25
CA LEU A 87 -9.28 -4.05 -17.37
C LEU A 87 -9.43 -5.51 -17.83
N ALA A 88 -9.42 -5.78 -19.14
CA ALA A 88 -9.44 -7.15 -19.67
C ALA A 88 -8.14 -7.91 -19.32
N ILE A 89 -6.97 -7.26 -19.46
CA ILE A 89 -5.67 -7.82 -19.06
C ILE A 89 -5.67 -8.10 -17.55
N LEU A 90 -6.07 -7.12 -16.72
CA LEU A 90 -6.16 -7.30 -15.28
C LEU A 90 -7.16 -8.41 -14.92
N GLY A 91 -8.31 -8.43 -15.58
CA GLY A 91 -9.36 -9.44 -15.42
C GLY A 91 -8.86 -10.84 -15.68
N TYR A 92 -8.16 -11.05 -16.78
CA TYR A 92 -7.59 -12.34 -17.12
C TYR A 92 -6.55 -12.81 -16.09
N PHE A 93 -5.53 -12.02 -15.83
CA PHE A 93 -4.44 -12.47 -14.97
C PHE A 93 -4.83 -12.58 -13.49
N LYS A 94 -5.75 -11.75 -13.02
CA LYS A 94 -6.11 -11.72 -11.59
C LYS A 94 -7.34 -12.58 -11.26
N TYR A 95 -8.32 -12.68 -12.15
CA TYR A 95 -9.62 -13.28 -11.81
C TYR A 95 -9.97 -14.54 -12.60
N ALA A 96 -9.18 -14.97 -13.59
CA ALA A 96 -9.50 -16.14 -14.39
C ALA A 96 -9.61 -17.42 -13.53
N ASN A 97 -8.61 -17.69 -12.68
CA ASN A 97 -8.64 -18.85 -11.78
C ASN A 97 -9.85 -18.79 -10.85
N PHE A 98 -10.06 -17.68 -10.15
CA PHE A 98 -11.19 -17.50 -9.23
C PHE A 98 -12.54 -17.65 -9.92
N GLY A 99 -12.67 -17.10 -11.13
CA GLY A 99 -13.90 -17.22 -11.92
C GLY A 99 -14.20 -18.65 -12.32
N VAL A 100 -13.19 -19.38 -12.81
CA VAL A 100 -13.36 -20.80 -13.20
C VAL A 100 -13.60 -21.68 -11.98
N ASP A 101 -12.86 -21.49 -10.88
CA ASP A 101 -13.06 -22.25 -9.63
C ASP A 101 -14.47 -22.03 -9.06
N SER A 102 -14.96 -20.79 -9.06
CA SER A 102 -16.30 -20.45 -8.62
C SER A 102 -17.37 -21.07 -9.52
N LEU A 103 -17.17 -21.03 -10.84
CA LEU A 103 -18.07 -21.65 -11.81
C LEU A 103 -18.08 -23.18 -11.65
N ASN A 104 -16.90 -23.78 -11.50
CA ASN A 104 -16.77 -25.22 -11.29
C ASN A 104 -17.46 -25.71 -10.00
N ALA A 105 -17.37 -24.92 -8.91
CA ALA A 105 -18.11 -25.24 -7.68
C ALA A 105 -19.62 -25.24 -7.90
N ILE A 106 -20.15 -24.31 -8.69
CA ILE A 106 -21.57 -24.28 -9.06
C ILE A 106 -21.91 -25.48 -9.97
N MET A 107 -21.12 -25.72 -11.02
CA MET A 107 -21.35 -26.82 -11.96
C MET A 107 -21.37 -28.19 -11.28
N THR A 108 -20.39 -28.44 -10.40
CA THR A 108 -20.29 -29.65 -9.61
C THR A 108 -21.53 -29.84 -8.71
N SER A 109 -22.09 -28.76 -8.15
CA SER A 109 -23.32 -28.84 -7.35
C SER A 109 -24.55 -29.28 -8.17
N PHE A 110 -24.50 -29.07 -9.49
CA PHE A 110 -25.53 -29.56 -10.45
C PHE A 110 -25.15 -30.87 -11.14
N GLY A 111 -24.07 -31.55 -10.74
CA GLY A 111 -23.60 -32.79 -11.34
C GLY A 111 -22.98 -32.63 -12.74
N LEU A 112 -22.56 -31.41 -13.10
CA LEU A 112 -21.90 -31.12 -14.38
C LEU A 112 -20.38 -31.27 -14.24
N GLU A 113 -19.70 -31.63 -15.32
CA GLU A 113 -18.23 -31.72 -15.34
C GLU A 113 -17.58 -30.36 -15.25
N PRO A 114 -16.49 -30.19 -14.42
CA PRO A 114 -15.78 -28.96 -14.26
C PRO A 114 -14.96 -28.61 -15.51
N PHE A 115 -14.80 -27.30 -15.78
CA PHE A 115 -13.87 -26.81 -16.79
C PHE A 115 -12.41 -26.93 -16.31
N ILE A 116 -11.54 -27.35 -17.23
CA ILE A 116 -10.09 -27.39 -16.97
C ILE A 116 -9.46 -26.10 -17.46
N LEU A 117 -8.93 -25.29 -16.52
CA LEU A 117 -8.13 -24.13 -16.84
C LEU A 117 -6.69 -24.39 -16.37
N THR A 118 -5.73 -24.21 -17.27
CA THR A 118 -4.31 -24.15 -16.85
C THR A 118 -4.12 -22.94 -15.93
N HIS A 119 -3.54 -23.16 -14.74
CA HIS A 119 -3.40 -22.14 -13.73
C HIS A 119 -2.68 -20.89 -14.27
N VAL A 120 -3.38 -19.76 -14.26
CA VAL A 120 -2.88 -18.47 -14.70
C VAL A 120 -2.07 -17.85 -13.57
N LEU A 121 -0.78 -17.63 -13.82
CA LEU A 121 0.10 -16.97 -12.84
C LEU A 121 -0.13 -15.47 -12.84
N LEU A 122 -0.27 -14.88 -11.66
CA LEU A 122 -0.46 -13.45 -11.48
C LEU A 122 0.90 -12.70 -11.62
N PRO A 123 1.05 -11.79 -12.60
CA PRO A 123 2.25 -10.95 -12.70
C PRO A 123 2.35 -9.99 -11.52
N ILE A 124 3.50 -9.97 -10.85
CA ILE A 124 3.75 -9.04 -9.72
C ILE A 124 3.54 -7.60 -10.20
N GLY A 125 2.84 -6.80 -9.38
CA GLY A 125 2.62 -5.38 -9.65
C GLY A 125 1.59 -5.06 -10.73
N ILE A 126 0.95 -6.06 -11.38
CA ILE A 126 -0.01 -5.80 -12.48
C ILE A 126 -1.11 -4.83 -12.07
N SER A 127 -1.64 -4.95 -10.88
CA SER A 127 -2.68 -4.06 -10.36
C SER A 127 -2.21 -2.61 -10.23
N PHE A 128 -0.92 -2.40 -9.90
CA PHE A 128 -0.34 -1.06 -9.75
C PHE A 128 -0.11 -0.42 -11.11
N TYR A 129 0.65 -1.06 -12.01
CA TYR A 129 0.95 -0.44 -13.29
C TYR A 129 -0.28 -0.28 -14.20
N ILE A 130 -1.31 -1.14 -14.07
CA ILE A 130 -2.60 -0.94 -14.75
C ILE A 130 -3.34 0.28 -14.17
N PHE A 131 -3.40 0.44 -12.85
CA PHE A 131 -4.06 1.60 -12.23
C PHE A 131 -3.37 2.92 -12.57
N GLU A 132 -2.04 2.93 -12.61
CA GLU A 132 -1.25 4.09 -13.04
C GLU A 132 -1.51 4.44 -14.50
N SER A 133 -1.51 3.43 -15.37
CA SER A 133 -1.80 3.59 -16.79
C SER A 133 -3.22 4.11 -17.03
N ILE A 134 -4.23 3.52 -16.39
CA ILE A 134 -5.63 3.99 -16.45
C ILE A 134 -5.73 5.45 -15.97
N SER A 135 -5.07 5.80 -14.85
CA SER A 135 -5.10 7.17 -14.34
C SER A 135 -4.51 8.17 -15.34
N TYR A 136 -3.42 7.81 -16.01
CA TYR A 136 -2.79 8.64 -17.01
C TYR A 136 -3.73 8.94 -18.19
N ILE A 137 -4.32 7.90 -18.82
CA ILE A 137 -5.21 8.12 -19.95
C ILE A 137 -6.48 8.87 -19.57
N ILE A 138 -7.01 8.67 -18.35
CA ILE A 138 -8.14 9.46 -17.82
C ILE A 138 -7.74 10.93 -17.59
N ASP A 139 -6.56 11.17 -17.03
CA ASP A 139 -6.08 12.54 -16.78
C ASP A 139 -5.84 13.29 -18.09
N VAL A 140 -5.30 12.63 -19.12
CA VAL A 140 -5.18 13.21 -20.48
C VAL A 140 -6.58 13.54 -21.06
N TYR A 141 -7.54 12.61 -20.93
CA TYR A 141 -8.91 12.86 -21.40
C TYR A 141 -9.57 14.03 -20.68
N ARG A 142 -9.34 14.18 -19.38
CA ARG A 142 -9.90 15.28 -18.56
C ARG A 142 -9.21 16.62 -18.81
N GLY A 143 -8.00 16.60 -19.38
CA GLY A 143 -7.14 17.77 -19.54
C GLY A 143 -6.35 18.12 -18.28
N ASP A 144 -6.27 17.20 -17.33
CA ASP A 144 -5.52 17.37 -16.07
C ASP A 144 -3.99 17.29 -16.31
N THR A 145 -3.56 16.62 -17.39
CA THR A 145 -2.18 16.56 -17.87
C THR A 145 -2.14 16.46 -19.40
N PRO A 146 -1.13 17.03 -20.08
CA PRO A 146 -0.96 16.79 -21.50
C PRO A 146 -0.48 15.34 -21.77
N ALA A 147 -0.83 14.82 -22.97
CA ALA A 147 -0.26 13.56 -23.41
C ALA A 147 1.26 13.73 -23.61
N THR A 148 2.05 12.93 -22.90
CA THR A 148 3.51 12.99 -23.03
C THR A 148 3.97 12.43 -24.37
N ARG A 149 4.94 13.11 -25.01
CA ARG A 149 5.60 12.64 -26.24
C ARG A 149 6.93 11.92 -25.94
N ASN A 150 7.36 11.90 -24.68
CA ASN A 150 8.58 11.22 -24.26
C ASN A 150 8.23 9.82 -23.74
N LEU A 151 8.50 8.81 -24.57
CA LEU A 151 8.28 7.40 -24.19
C LEU A 151 9.15 6.97 -23.01
N ILE A 152 10.38 7.47 -22.92
CA ILE A 152 11.31 7.10 -21.82
C ILE A 152 10.74 7.60 -20.49
N ASP A 153 10.24 8.84 -20.42
CA ASP A 153 9.70 9.40 -19.19
C ASP A 153 8.41 8.68 -18.78
N PHE A 154 7.53 8.36 -19.74
CA PHE A 154 6.32 7.60 -19.46
C PHE A 154 6.65 6.17 -18.99
N ALA A 155 7.52 5.48 -19.70
CA ALA A 155 7.93 4.12 -19.33
C ALA A 155 8.65 4.11 -17.97
N ALA A 156 9.51 5.11 -17.70
CA ALA A 156 10.17 5.27 -16.41
C ALA A 156 9.17 5.56 -15.29
N PHE A 157 8.10 6.33 -15.54
CA PHE A 157 7.02 6.56 -14.57
C PHE A 157 6.30 5.27 -14.22
N VAL A 158 5.85 4.50 -15.22
CA VAL A 158 5.10 3.25 -14.99
C VAL A 158 5.98 2.17 -14.34
N ALA A 159 7.28 2.16 -14.66
CA ALA A 159 8.22 1.13 -14.22
C ALA A 159 8.99 1.46 -12.94
N ILE A 160 8.96 2.72 -12.45
CA ILE A 160 9.86 3.17 -11.37
C ILE A 160 9.84 2.23 -10.16
N PHE A 161 10.95 1.49 -9.95
CA PHE A 161 11.02 0.32 -9.08
C PHE A 161 10.60 0.56 -7.61
N PRO A 162 10.76 1.76 -6.99
CA PRO A 162 10.33 1.94 -5.62
C PRO A 162 8.85 1.72 -5.36
N HIS A 163 7.97 2.00 -6.32
CA HIS A 163 6.54 1.82 -6.11
C HIS A 163 5.92 0.65 -6.88
N LEU A 164 6.66 0.05 -7.80
CA LEU A 164 6.16 -0.93 -8.77
C LEU A 164 5.45 -2.14 -8.14
N ILE A 165 5.84 -2.56 -6.94
CA ILE A 165 5.32 -3.76 -6.28
C ILE A 165 4.24 -3.43 -5.25
N ALA A 166 4.47 -2.45 -4.37
CA ALA A 166 3.58 -2.11 -3.25
C ALA A 166 3.82 -0.71 -2.67
N GLY A 167 4.39 0.18 -3.45
CA GLY A 167 4.57 1.59 -3.08
C GLY A 167 3.26 2.38 -3.06
N PRO A 168 3.33 3.70 -2.87
CA PRO A 168 2.17 4.56 -3.13
C PRO A 168 1.71 4.43 -4.59
N VAL A 169 0.41 4.34 -4.85
CA VAL A 169 -0.14 4.37 -6.22
C VAL A 169 0.06 5.78 -6.78
N LEU A 170 1.05 5.94 -7.64
CA LEU A 170 1.43 7.24 -8.17
C LEU A 170 0.57 7.61 -9.38
N ARG A 171 0.39 8.91 -9.62
CA ARG A 171 -0.30 9.42 -10.80
C ARG A 171 0.67 10.22 -11.64
N PHE A 172 0.58 10.10 -12.95
CA PHE A 172 1.52 10.79 -13.86
C PHE A 172 1.51 12.30 -13.65
N LYS A 173 0.33 12.90 -13.49
CA LYS A 173 0.17 14.34 -13.26
C LYS A 173 0.89 14.86 -12.01
N ASP A 174 1.07 14.02 -10.98
CA ASP A 174 1.74 14.42 -9.73
C ASP A 174 3.27 14.36 -9.85
N LEU A 175 3.80 13.64 -10.85
CA LEU A 175 5.23 13.39 -11.01
C LEU A 175 5.84 13.96 -12.29
N VAL A 176 5.04 14.31 -13.31
CA VAL A 176 5.54 14.70 -14.63
C VAL A 176 6.58 15.82 -14.57
N ASP A 177 6.36 16.85 -13.74
CA ASP A 177 7.30 17.96 -13.59
C ASP A 177 8.62 17.50 -12.95
N GLN A 178 8.59 16.48 -12.09
CA GLN A 178 9.77 15.97 -11.41
C GLN A 178 10.66 15.13 -12.34
N PHE A 179 10.12 14.55 -13.41
CA PHE A 179 10.96 13.88 -14.42
C PHE A 179 11.89 14.87 -15.14
N ASN A 180 11.45 16.12 -15.31
CA ASN A 180 12.22 17.16 -15.98
C ASN A 180 13.02 18.04 -15.00
N ASN A 181 12.45 18.37 -13.84
CA ASN A 181 12.92 19.44 -12.95
C ASN A 181 13.21 18.97 -11.51
N ARG A 182 13.57 17.71 -11.29
CA ARG A 182 13.90 17.23 -9.94
C ARG A 182 15.24 17.76 -9.44
N THR A 183 15.28 18.11 -8.16
CA THR A 183 16.47 18.61 -7.51
C THR A 183 17.13 17.52 -6.67
N HIS A 184 18.46 17.46 -6.72
CA HIS A 184 19.28 16.54 -5.94
C HIS A 184 20.07 17.37 -4.91
N THR A 185 19.79 17.18 -3.62
CA THR A 185 20.49 17.81 -2.52
C THR A 185 20.91 16.78 -1.49
N LEU A 186 21.98 17.05 -0.74
CA LEU A 186 22.41 16.17 0.36
C LEU A 186 21.33 16.03 1.44
N ASP A 187 20.55 17.09 1.68
CA ASP A 187 19.44 17.04 2.63
C ASP A 187 18.36 16.05 2.21
N LYS A 188 17.93 16.11 0.94
CA LYS A 188 16.95 15.12 0.39
C LYS A 188 17.52 13.70 0.44
N PHE A 189 18.79 13.52 0.11
CA PHE A 189 19.43 12.23 0.15
C PHE A 189 19.48 11.68 1.58
N SER A 190 19.92 12.51 2.54
CA SER A 190 19.97 12.15 3.96
C SER A 190 18.58 11.88 4.56
N GLU A 191 17.57 12.69 4.18
CA GLU A 191 16.17 12.44 4.53
C GLU A 191 15.70 11.08 3.97
N GLY A 192 16.03 10.80 2.70
CA GLY A 192 15.72 9.55 2.02
C GLY A 192 16.34 8.33 2.69
N CYS A 193 17.63 8.40 3.04
CA CYS A 193 18.30 7.32 3.78
C CYS A 193 17.64 7.06 5.13
N THR A 194 17.34 8.12 5.89
CA THR A 194 16.69 8.02 7.20
C THR A 194 15.30 7.38 7.06
N ARG A 195 14.51 7.81 6.07
CA ARG A 195 13.19 7.26 5.81
C ARG A 195 13.23 5.79 5.37
N PHE A 196 14.19 5.43 4.52
CA PHE A 196 14.42 4.06 4.10
C PHE A 196 14.75 3.15 5.29
N MET A 197 15.69 3.55 6.14
CA MET A 197 16.06 2.81 7.34
C MET A 197 14.87 2.61 8.29
N GLN A 198 14.06 3.66 8.51
CA GLN A 198 12.84 3.55 9.32
C GLN A 198 11.84 2.55 8.73
N GLY A 199 11.62 2.59 7.41
CA GLY A 199 10.77 1.62 6.72
C GLY A 199 11.28 0.19 6.85
N PHE A 200 12.58 0.01 6.70
CA PHE A 200 13.24 -1.28 6.84
C PHE A 200 13.10 -1.88 8.24
N ILE A 201 13.29 -1.06 9.29
CA ILE A 201 13.08 -1.46 10.68
C ILE A 201 11.63 -1.89 10.92
N LYS A 202 10.66 -1.10 10.44
CA LYS A 202 9.24 -1.44 10.52
C LYS A 202 8.94 -2.81 9.91
N LYS A 203 9.48 -3.07 8.72
CA LYS A 203 9.26 -4.31 7.97
C LYS A 203 9.96 -5.48 8.63
N VAL A 204 11.27 -5.42 8.78
CA VAL A 204 12.08 -6.59 9.18
C VAL A 204 12.02 -6.83 10.67
N PHE A 205 12.08 -5.78 11.50
CA PHE A 205 12.12 -5.97 12.93
C PHE A 205 10.73 -6.16 13.55
N ILE A 206 9.74 -5.33 13.13
CA ILE A 206 8.41 -5.38 13.77
C ILE A 206 7.48 -6.33 13.01
N ALA A 207 7.22 -6.07 11.72
CA ALA A 207 6.21 -6.82 10.98
C ALA A 207 6.54 -8.31 10.87
N ASP A 208 7.78 -8.67 10.47
CA ASP A 208 8.17 -10.07 10.32
C ASP A 208 8.19 -10.85 11.66
N THR A 209 8.43 -10.16 12.78
CA THR A 209 8.33 -10.79 14.10
C THR A 209 6.88 -11.10 14.46
N LEU A 210 5.95 -10.17 14.14
CA LEU A 210 4.53 -10.35 14.44
C LEU A 210 3.82 -11.26 13.44
N ALA A 211 4.38 -11.42 12.22
CA ALA A 211 3.88 -12.36 11.22
C ALA A 211 3.78 -13.78 11.78
N VAL A 212 4.82 -14.24 12.45
CA VAL A 212 4.86 -15.57 13.04
C VAL A 212 3.71 -15.79 14.03
N VAL A 213 3.41 -14.80 14.87
CA VAL A 213 2.30 -14.87 15.85
C VAL A 213 0.96 -14.92 15.13
N ALA A 214 0.76 -14.04 14.15
CA ALA A 214 -0.49 -14.01 13.39
C ALA A 214 -0.72 -15.32 12.63
N ASP A 215 0.31 -15.82 11.94
CA ASP A 215 0.23 -17.05 11.14
C ASP A 215 -0.11 -18.27 12.01
N HIS A 216 0.52 -18.40 13.18
CA HIS A 216 0.21 -19.48 14.10
C HIS A 216 -1.23 -19.43 14.61
N CYS A 217 -1.71 -18.24 15.04
CA CYS A 217 -3.07 -18.09 15.54
C CYS A 217 -4.13 -18.41 14.47
N PHE A 218 -3.93 -17.93 13.23
CA PHE A 218 -4.86 -18.18 12.12
C PHE A 218 -4.81 -19.65 11.63
N ALA A 219 -3.73 -20.38 11.87
CA ALA A 219 -3.60 -21.79 11.49
C ALA A 219 -4.29 -22.75 12.48
N LEU A 220 -4.58 -22.32 13.72
CA LEU A 220 -5.23 -23.18 14.73
C LEU A 220 -6.59 -23.67 14.25
N GLN A 221 -6.86 -24.96 14.41
CA GLN A 221 -8.15 -25.55 14.05
C GLN A 221 -9.24 -25.24 15.09
N THR A 222 -8.85 -25.14 16.35
CA THR A 222 -9.73 -24.82 17.49
C THR A 222 -9.12 -23.71 18.33
N PRO A 223 -9.09 -22.44 17.83
CA PRO A 223 -8.53 -21.34 18.60
C PRO A 223 -9.40 -21.03 19.82
N THR A 224 -8.76 -20.70 20.93
CA THR A 224 -9.45 -20.10 22.08
C THR A 224 -9.83 -18.64 21.80
N THR A 225 -10.63 -18.01 22.65
CA THR A 225 -10.90 -16.56 22.57
C THR A 225 -9.59 -15.76 22.66
N GLY A 226 -8.68 -16.16 23.55
CA GLY A 226 -7.37 -15.54 23.69
C GLY A 226 -6.52 -15.65 22.43
N ASP A 227 -6.45 -16.83 21.80
CA ASP A 227 -5.71 -17.06 20.55
C ASP A 227 -6.26 -16.20 19.41
N ALA A 228 -7.58 -16.14 19.27
CA ALA A 228 -8.22 -15.40 18.18
C ALA A 228 -7.97 -13.90 18.29
N TRP A 229 -8.08 -13.32 19.49
CA TRP A 229 -7.77 -11.91 19.72
C TRP A 229 -6.28 -11.61 19.60
N LEU A 230 -5.41 -12.50 20.10
CA LEU A 230 -3.96 -12.34 19.90
C LEU A 230 -3.62 -12.32 18.42
N GLY A 231 -4.14 -13.27 17.64
CA GLY A 231 -3.93 -13.31 16.19
C GLY A 231 -4.43 -12.07 15.47
N ALA A 232 -5.66 -11.61 15.80
CA ALA A 232 -6.24 -10.41 15.22
C ALA A 232 -5.42 -9.15 15.51
N LEU A 233 -4.95 -8.99 16.74
CA LEU A 233 -4.10 -7.85 17.13
C LEU A 233 -2.70 -7.97 16.53
N ALA A 234 -2.08 -9.15 16.54
CA ALA A 234 -0.78 -9.36 15.90
C ALA A 234 -0.83 -9.02 14.42
N TYR A 235 -1.87 -9.50 13.71
CA TYR A 235 -2.05 -9.18 12.29
C TYR A 235 -2.33 -7.70 12.03
N THR A 236 -3.13 -7.05 12.87
CA THR A 236 -3.40 -5.60 12.78
C THR A 236 -2.11 -4.78 12.85
N ALA A 237 -1.21 -5.10 13.77
CA ALA A 237 0.09 -4.45 13.87
C ALA A 237 1.02 -4.87 12.71
N GLN A 238 1.11 -6.16 12.38
CA GLN A 238 1.89 -6.69 11.27
C GLN A 238 1.55 -5.96 9.96
N LEU A 239 0.28 -5.90 9.58
CA LEU A 239 -0.17 -5.30 8.33
C LEU A 239 0.23 -3.82 8.23
N TYR A 240 0.07 -3.06 9.30
CA TYR A 240 0.46 -1.66 9.31
C TYR A 240 1.98 -1.48 9.19
N PHE A 241 2.75 -2.20 9.99
CA PHE A 241 4.21 -2.03 9.98
C PHE A 241 4.84 -2.59 8.71
N ASP A 242 4.29 -3.68 8.14
CA ASP A 242 4.72 -4.22 6.85
C ASP A 242 4.48 -3.23 5.72
N PHE A 243 3.25 -2.79 5.55
CA PHE A 243 2.88 -1.94 4.42
C PHE A 243 3.36 -0.49 4.58
N SER A 244 3.26 0.10 5.77
CA SER A 244 3.86 1.43 6.00
C SER A 244 5.38 1.40 5.91
N GLY A 245 6.01 0.30 6.33
CA GLY A 245 7.44 0.08 6.19
C GLY A 245 7.88 0.05 4.74
N TYR A 246 7.17 -0.70 3.90
CA TYR A 246 7.44 -0.72 2.46
C TYR A 246 7.23 0.66 1.82
N SER A 247 6.14 1.35 2.16
CA SER A 247 5.88 2.71 1.67
C SER A 247 6.97 3.70 2.10
N ASP A 248 7.47 3.61 3.34
CA ASP A 248 8.57 4.44 3.82
C ASP A 248 9.88 4.16 3.06
N MET A 249 10.17 2.89 2.77
CA MET A 249 11.32 2.53 1.93
C MET A 249 11.17 3.09 0.51
N ALA A 250 10.00 2.98 -0.10
CA ALA A 250 9.72 3.51 -1.43
C ALA A 250 9.87 5.05 -1.49
N ILE A 251 9.30 5.77 -0.51
CA ILE A 251 9.42 7.22 -0.39
C ILE A 251 10.88 7.60 -0.16
N GLY A 252 11.60 6.87 0.70
CA GLY A 252 13.02 7.06 0.96
C GLY A 252 13.87 6.93 -0.31
N LEU A 253 13.65 5.89 -1.09
CA LEU A 253 14.32 5.67 -2.39
C LEU A 253 13.98 6.80 -3.38
N GLY A 254 12.71 7.22 -3.43
CA GLY A 254 12.30 8.38 -4.22
C GLY A 254 13.09 9.63 -3.87
N LEU A 255 13.21 9.95 -2.57
CA LEU A 255 13.98 11.11 -2.08
C LEU A 255 15.45 11.01 -2.43
N MET A 256 16.08 9.82 -2.32
CA MET A 256 17.46 9.61 -2.73
C MET A 256 17.67 9.90 -4.23
N MET A 257 16.65 9.68 -5.07
CA MET A 257 16.67 9.98 -6.51
C MET A 257 16.19 11.38 -6.85
N GLY A 258 15.85 12.21 -5.86
CA GLY A 258 15.34 13.57 -6.04
C GLY A 258 13.83 13.69 -6.23
N PHE A 259 13.08 12.58 -6.24
CA PHE A 259 11.62 12.57 -6.29
C PHE A 259 10.99 12.77 -4.90
N ARG A 260 9.80 13.38 -4.89
CA ARG A 260 8.92 13.43 -3.72
C ARG A 260 7.64 12.67 -4.05
N PHE A 261 7.50 11.47 -3.49
CA PHE A 261 6.28 10.69 -3.56
C PHE A 261 5.29 11.13 -2.48
N MET A 262 4.00 10.85 -2.71
CA MET A 262 2.98 11.16 -1.73
C MET A 262 3.05 10.22 -0.52
N GLU A 263 2.65 10.74 0.66
CA GLU A 263 2.51 9.91 1.86
C GLU A 263 1.37 8.90 1.69
N ASN A 264 1.59 7.68 2.13
CA ASN A 264 0.61 6.61 2.02
C ASN A 264 -0.09 6.29 3.35
N PHE A 265 0.53 6.64 4.48
CA PHE A 265 -0.01 6.43 5.82
C PHE A 265 0.20 7.64 6.71
N LYS A 266 -0.84 8.01 7.48
CA LYS A 266 -0.79 9.11 8.44
C LYS A 266 -1.44 8.70 9.76
N GLN A 267 -0.76 7.84 10.53
CA GLN A 267 -1.22 7.33 11.83
C GLN A 267 -2.70 6.84 11.80
N PRO A 268 -3.04 5.84 10.96
CA PRO A 268 -4.44 5.48 10.70
C PRO A 268 -5.17 4.93 11.93
N TYR A 269 -4.47 4.29 12.86
CA TYR A 269 -5.09 3.64 14.01
C TYR A 269 -5.48 4.59 15.16
N ILE A 270 -5.26 5.93 14.98
CA ILE A 270 -5.82 6.94 15.90
C ILE A 270 -7.20 7.44 15.44
N SER A 271 -7.69 6.96 14.31
CA SER A 271 -8.95 7.43 13.71
C SER A 271 -10.16 7.17 14.60
N GLN A 272 -11.08 8.11 14.58
CA GLN A 272 -12.32 8.09 15.37
C GLN A 272 -13.57 7.83 14.50
N SER A 273 -13.36 7.49 13.23
CA SER A 273 -14.37 7.03 12.27
C SER A 273 -13.70 6.23 11.15
N ILE A 274 -14.45 5.37 10.47
CA ILE A 274 -13.98 4.63 9.29
C ILE A 274 -13.68 5.61 8.14
N THR A 275 -14.43 6.69 8.03
CA THR A 275 -14.15 7.78 7.07
C THR A 275 -12.78 8.42 7.33
N GLU A 276 -12.46 8.73 8.60
CA GLU A 276 -11.14 9.25 8.96
C GLU A 276 -10.04 8.19 8.73
N PHE A 277 -10.32 6.92 9.06
CA PHE A 277 -9.39 5.82 8.82
C PHE A 277 -8.96 5.77 7.36
N TRP A 278 -9.86 5.81 6.38
CA TRP A 278 -9.55 5.81 4.95
C TRP A 278 -8.86 7.08 4.44
N ARG A 279 -8.96 8.19 5.16
CA ARG A 279 -8.17 9.40 4.88
C ARG A 279 -6.73 9.30 5.36
N ARG A 280 -6.41 8.31 6.22
CA ARG A 280 -5.10 8.09 6.84
C ARG A 280 -4.44 6.76 6.44
N TRP A 281 -5.23 5.80 5.99
CA TRP A 281 -4.80 4.48 5.52
C TRP A 281 -4.75 4.43 4.01
N HIS A 282 -3.60 3.95 3.44
CA HIS A 282 -3.41 3.76 2.00
C HIS A 282 -3.93 4.94 1.18
N ILE A 283 -3.44 6.14 1.53
CA ILE A 283 -3.96 7.44 1.04
C ILE A 283 -3.92 7.50 -0.48
N SER A 284 -2.86 6.95 -1.10
CA SER A 284 -2.71 6.92 -2.55
C SER A 284 -3.84 6.13 -3.24
N LEU A 285 -4.14 4.91 -2.77
CA LEU A 285 -5.25 4.11 -3.29
C LEU A 285 -6.61 4.76 -3.00
N SER A 286 -6.83 5.24 -1.78
CA SER A 286 -8.09 5.91 -1.40
C SER A 286 -8.34 7.13 -2.27
N THR A 287 -7.30 7.91 -2.59
CA THR A 287 -7.36 9.06 -3.50
C THR A 287 -7.63 8.61 -4.93
N TRP A 288 -6.97 7.55 -5.39
CA TRP A 288 -7.19 6.97 -6.71
C TRP A 288 -8.64 6.50 -6.88
N LEU A 289 -9.15 5.70 -5.93
CA LEU A 289 -10.53 5.20 -5.95
C LEU A 289 -11.55 6.35 -5.92
N ARG A 290 -11.29 7.40 -5.14
CA ARG A 290 -12.14 8.59 -5.12
C ARG A 290 -12.16 9.29 -6.47
N ASP A 291 -10.99 9.58 -7.05
CA ASP A 291 -10.86 10.47 -8.20
C ASP A 291 -11.22 9.77 -9.53
N TYR A 292 -10.93 8.48 -9.66
CA TYR A 292 -11.14 7.74 -10.91
C TYR A 292 -12.35 6.80 -10.88
N LEU A 293 -12.81 6.35 -9.71
CA LEU A 293 -13.98 5.47 -9.61
C LEU A 293 -15.19 6.21 -9.01
N TYR A 294 -15.11 6.70 -7.78
CA TYR A 294 -16.24 7.32 -7.09
C TYR A 294 -16.80 8.53 -7.83
N ILE A 295 -15.95 9.46 -8.26
CA ILE A 295 -16.36 10.66 -9.01
C ILE A 295 -16.93 10.27 -10.37
N THR A 296 -16.36 9.27 -11.04
CA THR A 296 -16.84 8.79 -12.35
C THR A 296 -18.22 8.14 -12.25
N LEU A 297 -18.52 7.44 -11.13
CA LEU A 297 -19.87 6.89 -10.83
C LEU A 297 -20.92 7.99 -10.54
N GLY A 298 -20.50 9.26 -10.44
CA GLY A 298 -21.33 10.43 -10.15
C GLY A 298 -21.10 11.03 -8.77
N GLY A 299 -20.26 10.43 -7.93
CA GLY A 299 -19.93 10.94 -6.60
C GLY A 299 -21.17 11.15 -5.73
N ASN A 300 -21.27 12.35 -5.11
CA ASN A 300 -22.39 12.77 -4.28
C ASN A 300 -23.37 13.73 -4.99
N ARG A 301 -23.26 13.88 -6.33
CA ARG A 301 -24.00 14.90 -7.08
C ARG A 301 -25.38 14.45 -7.57
N LYS A 302 -25.68 13.15 -7.51
CA LYS A 302 -26.89 12.55 -8.10
C LYS A 302 -27.89 12.04 -7.05
N GLY A 303 -27.98 12.73 -5.90
CA GLY A 303 -28.90 12.39 -4.80
C GLY A 303 -28.33 11.38 -3.80
N THR A 304 -29.06 11.24 -2.69
CA THR A 304 -28.61 10.47 -1.49
C THR A 304 -28.40 9.00 -1.79
N PHE A 305 -29.37 8.34 -2.46
CA PHE A 305 -29.26 6.93 -2.83
C PHE A 305 -28.01 6.62 -3.67
N ASN A 306 -27.79 7.45 -4.72
CA ASN A 306 -26.59 7.27 -5.55
C ASN A 306 -25.30 7.50 -4.77
N THR A 307 -25.29 8.38 -3.79
CA THR A 307 -24.12 8.61 -2.93
C THR A 307 -23.77 7.36 -2.14
N TYR A 308 -24.75 6.72 -1.47
CA TYR A 308 -24.53 5.51 -0.69
C TYR A 308 -24.13 4.32 -1.59
N ARG A 309 -24.84 4.14 -2.71
CA ARG A 309 -24.47 3.14 -3.72
C ARG A 309 -23.02 3.32 -4.18
N ASN A 310 -22.62 4.55 -4.50
CA ASN A 310 -21.28 4.83 -5.02
C ASN A 310 -20.21 4.61 -3.95
N LEU A 311 -20.46 4.97 -2.68
CA LEU A 311 -19.57 4.66 -1.56
C LEU A 311 -19.41 3.14 -1.40
N PHE A 312 -20.52 2.42 -1.37
CA PHE A 312 -20.52 0.96 -1.21
C PHE A 312 -19.78 0.28 -2.37
N LEU A 313 -20.12 0.62 -3.63
CA LEU A 313 -19.49 0.04 -4.82
C LEU A 313 -18.00 0.36 -4.89
N THR A 314 -17.59 1.57 -4.49
CA THR A 314 -16.17 1.95 -4.49
C THR A 314 -15.36 1.08 -3.55
N MET A 315 -15.88 0.80 -2.36
CA MET A 315 -15.21 -0.05 -1.38
C MET A 315 -15.28 -1.53 -1.76
N LEU A 316 -16.42 -1.99 -2.31
CA LEU A 316 -16.58 -3.36 -2.79
C LEU A 316 -15.56 -3.68 -3.90
N LEU A 317 -15.44 -2.79 -4.90
CA LEU A 317 -14.47 -2.93 -6.00
C LEU A 317 -13.02 -2.74 -5.50
N GLY A 318 -12.81 -1.88 -4.49
CA GLY A 318 -11.53 -1.76 -3.80
C GLY A 318 -11.13 -3.05 -3.08
N GLY A 319 -12.08 -3.73 -2.45
CA GLY A 319 -11.88 -5.06 -1.86
C GLY A 319 -11.50 -6.09 -2.94
N LEU A 320 -12.28 -6.17 -4.00
CA LEU A 320 -12.00 -7.06 -5.13
C LEU A 320 -10.62 -6.78 -5.77
N TRP A 321 -10.19 -5.52 -5.81
CA TRP A 321 -8.86 -5.15 -6.30
C TRP A 321 -7.73 -5.75 -5.45
N HIS A 322 -7.91 -5.92 -4.15
CA HIS A 322 -6.91 -6.55 -3.28
C HIS A 322 -6.66 -8.01 -3.65
N GLY A 323 -7.70 -8.80 -3.90
CA GLY A 323 -7.52 -10.21 -4.22
C GLY A 323 -8.78 -10.88 -4.81
N ALA A 324 -8.56 -11.95 -5.55
CA ALA A 324 -9.58 -12.78 -6.14
C ALA A 324 -10.09 -13.81 -5.12
N ASN A 325 -10.76 -13.33 -4.06
CA ASN A 325 -11.34 -14.18 -3.02
C ASN A 325 -12.58 -13.49 -2.43
N PHE A 326 -13.55 -14.28 -1.99
CA PHE A 326 -14.76 -13.80 -1.33
C PHE A 326 -14.47 -13.04 -0.03
N THR A 327 -13.39 -13.36 0.67
CA THR A 327 -12.97 -12.64 1.88
C THR A 327 -12.71 -11.15 1.61
N TYR A 328 -12.08 -10.82 0.48
CA TYR A 328 -11.85 -9.42 0.08
C TYR A 328 -13.11 -8.70 -0.35
N ILE A 329 -14.05 -9.42 -1.01
CA ILE A 329 -15.35 -8.86 -1.39
C ILE A 329 -16.13 -8.47 -0.12
N ILE A 330 -16.20 -9.36 0.88
CA ILE A 330 -16.89 -9.11 2.13
C ILE A 330 -16.17 -8.01 2.94
N TRP A 331 -14.84 -7.98 2.94
CA TRP A 331 -14.08 -6.89 3.57
C TRP A 331 -14.39 -5.52 2.92
N GLY A 332 -14.46 -5.46 1.60
CA GLY A 332 -14.88 -4.26 0.88
C GLY A 332 -16.31 -3.85 1.22
N ALA A 333 -17.25 -4.81 1.26
CA ALA A 333 -18.62 -4.58 1.67
C ALA A 333 -18.72 -4.07 3.12
N TRP A 334 -17.94 -4.63 4.06
CA TRP A 334 -17.83 -4.18 5.45
C TRP A 334 -17.48 -2.70 5.54
N HIS A 335 -16.42 -2.28 4.90
CA HIS A 335 -16.00 -0.88 4.90
C HIS A 335 -16.98 0.03 4.16
N GLY A 336 -17.54 -0.41 3.04
CA GLY A 336 -18.55 0.33 2.28
C GLY A 336 -19.83 0.57 3.09
N MET A 337 -20.27 -0.44 3.84
CA MET A 337 -21.43 -0.34 4.74
C MET A 337 -21.16 0.68 5.85
N TRP A 338 -20.01 0.62 6.53
CA TRP A 338 -19.70 1.56 7.61
C TRP A 338 -19.54 2.99 7.12
N LEU A 339 -18.94 3.23 5.95
CA LEU A 339 -18.90 4.56 5.33
C LEU A 339 -20.30 5.12 5.04
N ALA A 340 -21.22 4.26 4.58
CA ALA A 340 -22.60 4.65 4.35
C ALA A 340 -23.33 4.98 5.66
N ILE A 341 -23.14 4.16 6.70
CA ILE A 341 -23.72 4.40 8.04
C ILE A 341 -23.18 5.69 8.64
N GLU A 342 -21.87 5.91 8.65
CA GLU A 342 -21.26 7.14 9.20
C GLU A 342 -21.80 8.39 8.49
N ARG A 343 -21.95 8.32 7.19
CA ARG A 343 -22.51 9.43 6.41
C ARG A 343 -23.99 9.66 6.72
N ALA A 344 -24.78 8.59 6.88
CA ALA A 344 -26.19 8.69 7.25
C ALA A 344 -26.38 9.34 8.64
N LEU A 345 -25.44 9.07 9.55
CA LEU A 345 -25.43 9.62 10.91
C LEU A 345 -24.70 10.96 11.04
N GLY A 346 -24.15 11.52 9.95
CA GLY A 346 -23.37 12.76 9.96
C GLY A 346 -22.03 12.65 10.71
N LEU A 347 -21.47 11.45 10.82
CA LEU A 347 -20.22 11.17 11.52
C LEU A 347 -18.98 11.21 10.61
N ASP A 348 -19.15 11.52 9.32
CA ASP A 348 -18.11 11.56 8.30
C ASP A 348 -17.22 12.83 8.35
N THR A 349 -17.33 13.63 9.42
CA THR A 349 -16.57 14.85 9.66
C THR A 349 -15.25 14.58 10.37
N ASN A 350 -14.27 15.50 10.20
CA ASN A 350 -13.02 15.39 10.95
C ASN A 350 -13.22 15.78 12.42
N PRO A 351 -12.81 14.93 13.35
CA PRO A 351 -12.99 15.22 14.78
C PRO A 351 -12.07 16.37 15.22
N GLN A 352 -12.64 17.35 15.92
CA GLN A 352 -11.90 18.48 16.50
C GLN A 352 -11.23 18.13 17.83
N ARG A 353 -11.80 17.15 18.55
CA ARG A 353 -11.31 16.68 19.85
C ARG A 353 -11.20 15.16 19.85
N PHE A 354 -10.19 14.64 20.54
CA PHE A 354 -10.03 13.19 20.71
C PHE A 354 -11.14 12.66 21.64
N ASN A 355 -11.85 11.66 21.15
CA ASN A 355 -12.87 10.94 21.90
C ASN A 355 -12.47 9.45 22.00
N PRO A 356 -12.07 8.97 23.19
CA PRO A 356 -11.57 7.60 23.34
C PRO A 356 -12.63 6.53 23.03
N VAL A 357 -13.93 6.81 23.24
CA VAL A 357 -15.00 5.85 22.92
C VAL A 357 -15.15 5.69 21.41
N LYS A 358 -15.20 6.80 20.66
CA LYS A 358 -15.25 6.73 19.18
C LYS A 358 -14.01 6.06 18.63
N TRP A 359 -12.84 6.39 19.19
CA TRP A 359 -11.58 5.76 18.80
C TRP A 359 -11.61 4.25 19.04
N ALA A 360 -11.97 3.80 20.24
CA ALA A 360 -12.00 2.38 20.58
C ALA A 360 -12.98 1.60 19.71
N PHE A 361 -14.18 2.18 19.44
CA PHE A 361 -15.16 1.58 18.55
C PHE A 361 -14.63 1.47 17.11
N THR A 362 -14.06 2.55 16.57
CA THR A 362 -13.49 2.54 15.21
C THR A 362 -12.33 1.55 15.10
N PHE A 363 -11.44 1.52 16.10
CA PHE A 363 -10.33 0.58 16.14
C PHE A 363 -10.81 -0.87 16.17
N LEU A 364 -11.84 -1.18 16.98
CA LEU A 364 -12.48 -2.50 17.01
C LEU A 364 -13.04 -2.90 15.63
N LEU A 365 -13.77 -1.99 14.96
CA LEU A 365 -14.29 -2.25 13.60
C LEU A 365 -13.19 -2.54 12.60
N VAL A 366 -12.06 -1.84 12.70
CA VAL A 366 -10.89 -2.06 11.85
C VAL A 366 -10.25 -3.42 12.14
N VAL A 367 -10.06 -3.79 13.41
CA VAL A 367 -9.50 -5.10 13.80
C VAL A 367 -10.39 -6.23 13.30
N VAL A 368 -11.71 -6.13 13.49
CA VAL A 368 -12.68 -7.11 12.97
C VAL A 368 -12.59 -7.20 11.44
N GLY A 369 -12.49 -6.06 10.75
CA GLY A 369 -12.28 -6.04 9.30
C GLY A 369 -10.98 -6.73 8.87
N TRP A 370 -9.91 -6.61 9.64
CA TRP A 370 -8.63 -7.26 9.32
C TRP A 370 -8.65 -8.78 9.47
N VAL A 371 -9.50 -9.34 10.32
CA VAL A 371 -9.64 -10.79 10.47
C VAL A 371 -10.11 -11.44 9.15
N ILE A 372 -11.16 -10.90 8.52
CA ILE A 372 -11.62 -11.43 7.23
C ILE A 372 -10.63 -11.15 6.10
N PHE A 373 -9.93 -10.04 6.15
CA PHE A 373 -8.88 -9.71 5.17
C PHE A 373 -7.72 -10.71 5.21
N ARG A 374 -7.32 -11.17 6.43
CA ARG A 374 -6.23 -12.13 6.63
C ARG A 374 -6.65 -13.56 6.29
N ALA A 375 -7.90 -13.90 6.50
CA ALA A 375 -8.39 -15.26 6.37
C ALA A 375 -8.24 -15.77 4.92
N GLU A 376 -7.65 -16.95 4.76
CA GLU A 376 -7.47 -17.60 3.46
C GLU A 376 -8.79 -17.92 2.77
N ASN A 377 -9.83 -18.17 3.55
CA ASN A 377 -11.17 -18.47 3.08
C ASN A 377 -12.22 -18.14 4.15
N LEU A 378 -13.50 -18.21 3.77
CA LEU A 378 -14.62 -17.89 4.67
C LEU A 378 -14.72 -18.82 5.87
N HIS A 379 -14.27 -20.06 5.75
CA HIS A 379 -14.29 -21.03 6.86
C HIS A 379 -13.31 -20.61 7.96
N VAL A 380 -12.09 -20.20 7.59
CA VAL A 380 -11.10 -19.67 8.53
C VAL A 380 -11.61 -18.38 9.18
N ALA A 381 -12.23 -17.47 8.40
CA ALA A 381 -12.82 -16.26 8.94
C ALA A 381 -13.93 -16.56 9.97
N ALA A 382 -14.85 -17.48 9.62
CA ALA A 382 -15.95 -17.87 10.51
C ALA A 382 -15.44 -18.51 11.80
N ARG A 383 -14.41 -19.36 11.72
CA ARG A 383 -13.74 -19.98 12.87
C ARG A 383 -13.13 -18.95 13.80
N MET A 384 -12.38 -17.98 13.25
CA MET A 384 -11.78 -16.91 14.03
C MET A 384 -12.83 -16.03 14.70
N TYR A 385 -13.88 -15.62 13.98
CA TYR A 385 -14.97 -14.85 14.57
C TYR A 385 -15.74 -15.64 15.63
N GLY A 386 -16.00 -16.94 15.39
CA GLY A 386 -16.62 -17.82 16.36
C GLY A 386 -15.84 -17.84 17.68
N ALA A 387 -14.50 -17.96 17.62
CA ALA A 387 -13.64 -17.93 18.78
C ALA A 387 -13.58 -16.53 19.44
N MET A 388 -13.46 -15.45 18.65
CA MET A 388 -13.41 -14.07 19.16
C MET A 388 -14.65 -13.68 19.97
N PHE A 389 -15.84 -14.10 19.52
CA PHE A 389 -17.11 -13.69 20.10
C PHE A 389 -17.83 -14.76 20.93
N SER A 390 -17.18 -15.91 21.16
CA SER A 390 -17.68 -16.93 22.09
C SER A 390 -17.58 -16.48 23.55
N PHE A 391 -16.65 -15.54 23.85
CA PHE A 391 -16.29 -15.09 25.20
C PHE A 391 -16.00 -16.23 26.17
N GLY A 392 -15.52 -17.37 25.63
CA GLY A 392 -15.22 -18.59 26.37
C GLY A 392 -13.86 -18.54 27.03
N ASP A 393 -12.93 -19.43 26.63
CA ASP A 393 -11.59 -19.50 27.22
C ASP A 393 -10.68 -18.36 26.71
N TRP A 394 -10.26 -17.48 27.62
CA TRP A 394 -9.32 -16.37 27.37
C TRP A 394 -7.85 -16.80 27.51
N GLN A 395 -7.58 -18.01 27.97
CA GLN A 395 -6.21 -18.50 28.02
C GLN A 395 -5.75 -18.83 26.62
N LEU A 396 -4.45 -18.63 26.39
CA LEU A 396 -3.85 -19.10 25.15
C LEU A 396 -3.78 -20.64 25.17
N SER A 397 -4.01 -21.25 24.01
CA SER A 397 -3.81 -22.69 23.82
C SER A 397 -2.37 -23.08 24.18
N GLU A 398 -2.16 -24.33 24.58
CA GLU A 398 -0.83 -24.82 24.91
C GLU A 398 0.14 -24.66 23.75
N LEU A 399 -0.34 -24.88 22.53
CA LEU A 399 0.45 -24.71 21.32
C LEU A 399 0.95 -23.26 21.15
N ASN A 400 0.09 -22.27 21.31
CA ASN A 400 0.50 -20.87 21.24
C ASN A 400 1.40 -20.47 22.41
N ARG A 401 1.13 -20.96 23.63
CA ARG A 401 2.02 -20.71 24.78
C ARG A 401 3.43 -21.26 24.58
N ALA A 402 3.55 -22.43 23.97
CA ALA A 402 4.86 -23.05 23.69
C ALA A 402 5.65 -22.33 22.60
N GLN A 403 4.95 -21.71 21.63
CA GLN A 403 5.57 -21.04 20.47
C GLN A 403 5.82 -19.55 20.68
N LEU A 404 5.08 -18.90 21.60
CA LEU A 404 5.16 -17.46 21.82
C LEU A 404 6.42 -17.11 22.62
N THR A 405 7.36 -16.43 21.95
CA THR A 405 8.62 -16.00 22.57
C THR A 405 8.49 -14.64 23.26
N GLY A 406 9.35 -14.38 24.26
CA GLY A 406 9.42 -13.08 24.92
C GLY A 406 9.68 -11.92 23.94
N LEU A 407 10.44 -12.16 22.87
CA LEU A 407 10.69 -11.17 21.81
C LEU A 407 9.41 -10.79 21.06
N GLN A 408 8.57 -11.78 20.72
CA GLN A 408 7.30 -11.53 20.01
C GLN A 408 6.32 -10.73 20.89
N VAL A 409 6.21 -11.07 22.17
CA VAL A 409 5.38 -10.33 23.13
C VAL A 409 5.90 -8.90 23.29
N ALA A 410 7.19 -8.73 23.54
CA ALA A 410 7.80 -7.40 23.65
C ALA A 410 7.59 -6.57 22.38
N THR A 411 7.76 -7.19 21.19
CA THR A 411 7.54 -6.51 19.90
C THR A 411 6.09 -6.08 19.74
N LEU A 412 5.11 -6.91 20.12
CA LEU A 412 3.68 -6.57 20.05
C LEU A 412 3.37 -5.37 20.97
N VAL A 413 3.87 -5.39 22.20
CA VAL A 413 3.69 -4.29 23.16
C VAL A 413 4.33 -3.00 22.64
N ILE A 414 5.58 -3.05 22.17
CA ILE A 414 6.30 -1.91 21.60
C ILE A 414 5.58 -1.37 20.37
N ALA A 415 5.06 -2.24 19.51
CA ALA A 415 4.30 -1.84 18.32
C ALA A 415 3.08 -1.01 18.71
N TYR A 416 2.27 -1.47 19.67
CA TYR A 416 1.08 -0.73 20.12
C TYR A 416 1.41 0.55 20.89
N LEU A 417 2.45 0.54 21.72
CA LEU A 417 2.93 1.76 22.38
C LEU A 417 3.40 2.81 21.36
N THR A 418 4.09 2.36 20.33
CA THR A 418 4.54 3.20 19.20
C THR A 418 3.34 3.81 18.45
N LEU A 419 2.34 2.97 18.12
CA LEU A 419 1.10 3.42 17.47
C LEU A 419 0.34 4.45 18.32
N ALA A 420 0.19 4.20 19.61
CA ALA A 420 -0.48 5.12 20.53
C ALA A 420 0.29 6.43 20.67
N PHE A 421 1.59 6.38 20.89
CA PHE A 421 2.44 7.55 21.08
C PHE A 421 2.43 8.47 19.85
N PHE A 422 2.75 7.93 18.68
CA PHE A 422 2.80 8.74 17.45
C PHE A 422 1.39 9.15 16.99
N GLY A 423 0.37 8.33 17.21
CA GLY A 423 -1.01 8.66 16.91
C GLY A 423 -1.50 9.84 17.73
N LEU A 424 -1.36 9.80 19.04
CA LEU A 424 -1.75 10.90 19.93
C LEU A 424 -0.93 12.16 19.67
N ARG A 425 0.39 12.02 19.45
CA ARG A 425 1.26 13.14 19.08
C ARG A 425 0.78 13.82 17.80
N ASP A 426 0.46 13.05 16.75
CA ASP A 426 -0.05 13.59 15.48
C ASP A 426 -1.39 14.30 15.67
N PHE A 427 -2.30 13.70 16.44
CA PHE A 427 -3.60 14.29 16.74
C PHE A 427 -3.46 15.65 17.43
N TYR A 428 -2.69 15.73 18.53
CA TYR A 428 -2.51 16.97 19.29
C TYR A 428 -1.66 18.01 18.57
N ARG A 429 -0.70 17.59 17.73
CA ARG A 429 0.10 18.51 16.92
C ARG A 429 -0.73 19.18 15.82
N ASN A 430 -1.62 18.42 15.16
CA ASN A 430 -2.48 18.95 14.10
C ASN A 430 -3.58 19.85 14.66
N ALA A 431 -3.93 19.71 15.95
CA ALA A 431 -4.86 20.61 16.66
C ALA A 431 -4.24 21.96 17.05
N ARG A 432 -2.91 22.13 16.94
CA ARG A 432 -2.21 23.39 17.22
C ARG A 432 -1.74 24.03 15.90
N PRO A 433 -1.77 25.38 15.79
CA PRO A 433 -1.16 26.05 14.65
C PRO A 433 0.32 25.64 14.57
N THR A 434 0.76 25.24 13.36
CA THR A 434 2.14 24.83 13.11
C THR A 434 3.12 25.90 13.59
N PRO A 435 4.07 25.59 14.49
CA PRO A 435 5.17 26.50 14.75
C PRO A 435 5.90 26.73 13.42
N LYS A 436 6.13 27.97 13.05
CA LYS A 436 7.05 28.30 11.96
C LYS A 436 8.35 27.55 12.20
N ALA A 437 8.92 26.96 11.13
CA ALA A 437 10.19 26.26 11.20
C ALA A 437 11.17 27.09 12.02
N THR A 438 11.67 26.51 13.12
CA THR A 438 12.71 27.18 13.93
C THR A 438 13.93 27.37 13.02
N PRO A 439 14.40 28.60 12.83
CA PRO A 439 15.66 28.83 12.12
C PRO A 439 16.75 28.01 12.78
N VAL A 440 17.73 27.56 11.99
CA VAL A 440 18.96 26.96 12.50
C VAL A 440 19.54 27.94 13.54
N GLN A 441 19.64 27.51 14.79
CA GLN A 441 20.29 28.33 15.81
C GLN A 441 21.77 28.39 15.46
N VAL A 442 22.19 29.53 14.91
CA VAL A 442 23.58 29.88 14.79
C VAL A 442 23.96 30.57 16.13
N ASN A 443 24.88 29.96 16.87
CA ASN A 443 25.39 30.54 18.11
C ASN A 443 26.05 31.90 17.83
N ALA A 444 26.20 32.72 18.84
CA ALA A 444 26.79 34.07 18.73
C ALA A 444 28.25 34.05 18.20
N ASP A 445 28.92 32.90 18.22
CA ASP A 445 30.28 32.66 17.70
C ASP A 445 30.29 32.14 16.23
N GLY A 446 29.13 32.09 15.56
CA GLY A 446 28.99 31.56 14.20
C GLY A 446 29.01 30.02 14.11
N SER A 447 29.11 29.31 15.21
CA SER A 447 29.05 27.85 15.23
C SER A 447 27.61 27.36 15.08
N ILE A 448 27.41 26.32 14.26
CA ILE A 448 26.13 25.61 14.16
C ILE A 448 25.99 24.73 15.40
N GLY A 449 25.09 25.09 16.31
CA GLY A 449 24.78 24.27 17.48
C GLY A 449 24.37 22.85 17.05
N LEU A 450 25.11 21.84 17.49
CA LEU A 450 24.77 20.45 17.25
C LEU A 450 23.44 20.13 17.97
N ASP A 451 22.40 19.82 17.18
CA ASP A 451 21.15 19.30 17.74
C ASP A 451 21.34 17.83 18.17
N TRP A 452 21.80 17.66 19.41
CA TRP A 452 22.05 16.36 20.00
C TRP A 452 20.84 15.41 19.92
N THR A 453 19.63 15.94 19.98
CA THR A 453 18.40 15.12 19.83
C THR A 453 18.33 14.48 18.44
N ARG A 454 18.67 15.26 17.40
CA ARG A 454 18.72 14.72 16.02
C ARG A 454 19.86 13.72 15.85
N VAL A 455 21.03 14.00 16.42
CA VAL A 455 22.19 13.09 16.36
C VAL A 455 21.85 11.76 17.02
N MET A 456 21.35 11.78 18.25
CA MET A 456 20.97 10.58 18.99
C MET A 456 19.85 9.79 18.31
N THR A 457 18.83 10.48 17.75
CA THR A 457 17.74 9.83 17.01
C THR A 457 18.28 9.12 15.76
N ARG A 458 19.17 9.75 15.00
CA ARG A 458 19.78 9.13 13.81
C ARG A 458 20.69 7.95 14.17
N ALA A 459 21.48 8.08 15.25
CA ALA A 459 22.31 7.00 15.76
C ALA A 459 21.47 5.78 16.19
N LEU A 460 20.37 6.01 16.88
CA LEU A 460 19.43 4.95 17.25
C LEU A 460 18.80 4.27 16.00
N ILE A 461 18.37 5.06 15.02
CA ILE A 461 17.83 4.52 13.75
C ILE A 461 18.89 3.65 13.05
N LEU A 462 20.13 4.11 12.98
CA LEU A 462 21.23 3.36 12.37
C LEU A 462 21.50 2.04 13.13
N LEU A 463 21.54 2.09 14.43
CA LEU A 463 21.73 0.88 15.27
C LEU A 463 20.61 -0.14 15.06
N LEU A 464 19.36 0.31 15.07
CA LEU A 464 18.20 -0.56 14.83
C LEU A 464 18.17 -1.08 13.37
N PHE A 465 18.63 -0.29 12.41
CA PHE A 465 18.76 -0.72 11.01
C PHE A 465 19.80 -1.84 10.87
N VAL A 466 20.97 -1.68 11.49
CA VAL A 466 22.01 -2.74 11.52
C VAL A 466 21.47 -4.00 12.20
N ALA A 467 20.81 -3.87 13.34
CA ALA A 467 20.17 -5.01 14.01
C ALA A 467 19.13 -5.70 13.11
N SER A 468 18.37 -4.92 12.33
CA SER A 468 17.41 -5.46 11.36
C SER A 468 18.08 -6.20 10.20
N ILE A 469 19.24 -5.73 9.72
CA ILE A 469 20.03 -6.44 8.70
C ILE A 469 20.57 -7.78 9.27
N LEU A 470 21.08 -7.78 10.48
CA LEU A 470 21.53 -9.01 11.14
C LEU A 470 20.40 -10.02 11.31
N LYS A 471 19.21 -9.54 11.72
CA LYS A 471 18.01 -10.38 11.79
C LYS A 471 17.62 -10.94 10.42
N LEU A 472 17.59 -10.10 9.38
CA LEU A 472 17.28 -10.54 8.01
C LEU A 472 18.25 -11.62 7.51
N SER A 473 19.54 -11.45 7.81
CA SER A 473 20.57 -12.42 7.41
C SER A 473 20.48 -13.76 8.17
N ALA A 474 19.90 -13.74 9.38
CA ALA A 474 19.65 -14.95 10.18
C ALA A 474 18.33 -15.67 9.82
N GLN A 475 17.43 -15.00 9.09
CA GLN A 475 16.14 -15.56 8.69
C GLN A 475 16.16 -15.92 7.19
N SER A 476 15.74 -17.16 6.88
CA SER A 476 15.63 -17.62 5.47
C SER A 476 14.44 -17.03 4.71
N TYR A 477 13.48 -16.40 5.41
CA TYR A 477 12.22 -15.98 4.82
C TYR A 477 11.69 -14.66 5.43
N SER A 478 11.50 -13.66 4.61
CA SER A 478 10.85 -12.38 4.95
C SER A 478 9.83 -12.06 3.87
N PRO A 479 8.63 -12.71 3.93
CA PRO A 479 7.60 -12.47 2.93
C PRO A 479 7.03 -11.07 3.07
N PHE A 480 6.77 -10.45 1.93
CA PHE A 480 5.97 -9.25 1.90
C PHE A 480 4.50 -9.65 1.75
N LEU A 481 3.63 -9.14 2.64
CA LEU A 481 2.21 -9.52 2.66
C LEU A 481 1.52 -9.33 1.30
N TYR A 482 1.90 -8.32 0.53
CA TYR A 482 1.31 -8.03 -0.78
C TYR A 482 1.59 -9.09 -1.85
N PHE A 483 2.54 -10.00 -1.64
CA PHE A 483 2.74 -11.16 -2.53
C PHE A 483 1.78 -12.31 -2.24
N GLN A 484 1.00 -12.23 -1.18
CA GLN A 484 0.04 -13.26 -0.77
C GLN A 484 -1.38 -12.99 -1.29
N PHE A 485 -1.59 -11.82 -1.94
CA PHE A 485 -2.90 -11.38 -2.41
C PHE A 485 -3.04 -11.41 -3.92
#